data_1de0edafb95be9cd0c0bc90356365a0a
#
_entry.id   1de0edafb95be9cd0c0bc90356365a0a
#
_cell.length_a   1.000
_cell.length_b   1.000
_cell.length_c   1.000
_cell.angle_alpha   90.00
_cell.angle_beta   90.00
_cell.angle_gamma   90.00
#
_symmetry.space_group_name_H-M   'P 1'
#
loop_
_entity.id
_entity.type
_entity.pdbx_description
1 polymer ?
#
loop_
_entity_poly.entity_id
_entity_poly.type
_entity_poly.pdbx_seq_one_letter_code
_entity_poly.pdbx_strand_id
1 'polypeptide(L)'
;MNDWDSSLAVVIAIANTSIIKNILSGICNERVYFPNIVDPDTSFLDRKSCRMGQGNVIGEGCRFSPKVSIGDFNIVVNDSVFGHDVVMGSYNVLFPEVRLSGYVKVGDSNLFGVRTAILQGFSVGSNVRIASGSILMNDAQDGFVYRGNPARKMAL
;
A
#
# COMPACT_ATOMS: atom_id res chain seq x y z
N MET A 1 -24.94 -9.10 3.14
CA MET A 1 -23.65 -9.42 3.78
C MET A 1 -23.79 -9.51 5.30
N ASN A 2 -24.38 -8.52 5.96
CA ASN A 2 -24.54 -8.53 7.40
C ASN A 2 -25.48 -9.64 7.94
N ASP A 3 -26.42 -10.11 7.12
CA ASP A 3 -27.36 -11.19 7.46
C ASP A 3 -26.89 -12.59 7.05
N TRP A 4 -25.61 -12.71 6.65
CA TRP A 4 -25.04 -13.99 6.26
C TRP A 4 -24.67 -14.82 7.48
N ASP A 5 -25.07 -16.09 7.53
CA ASP A 5 -25.00 -16.95 8.73
C ASP A 5 -23.79 -17.88 8.77
N SER A 6 -22.99 -17.92 7.75
CA SER A 6 -21.73 -18.69 7.71
C SER A 6 -20.53 -17.78 7.56
N SER A 7 -19.31 -18.33 7.61
CA SER A 7 -18.07 -17.59 7.35
C SER A 7 -18.04 -17.06 5.92
N LEU A 8 -17.78 -15.77 5.75
CA LEU A 8 -17.78 -15.09 4.45
C LEU A 8 -16.46 -14.37 4.22
N ALA A 9 -15.74 -14.80 3.17
CA ALA A 9 -14.56 -14.09 2.68
C ALA A 9 -14.98 -12.92 1.80
N VAL A 10 -14.50 -11.72 2.11
CA VAL A 10 -14.77 -10.52 1.32
C VAL A 10 -13.47 -9.88 0.85
N VAL A 11 -13.39 -9.55 -0.44
CA VAL A 11 -12.27 -8.82 -1.04
C VAL A 11 -12.77 -7.45 -1.50
N ILE A 12 -12.06 -6.40 -1.11
CA ILE A 12 -12.35 -5.02 -1.53
C ILE A 12 -11.26 -4.58 -2.50
N ALA A 13 -11.51 -4.71 -3.80
CA ALA A 13 -10.57 -4.36 -4.87
C ALA A 13 -10.88 -2.96 -5.45
N ILE A 14 -10.92 -1.95 -4.60
CA ILE A 14 -11.26 -0.57 -4.96
C ILE A 14 -10.08 0.34 -4.63
N ALA A 15 -9.47 0.96 -5.64
CA ALA A 15 -8.32 1.87 -5.48
C ALA A 15 -8.75 3.27 -4.97
N ASN A 16 -9.58 3.31 -3.93
CA ASN A 16 -10.03 4.54 -3.27
C ASN A 16 -10.19 4.30 -1.78
N THR A 17 -9.30 4.87 -1.00
CA THR A 17 -9.20 4.72 0.45
C THR A 17 -10.48 5.09 1.20
N SER A 18 -11.13 6.21 0.82
CA SER A 18 -12.36 6.66 1.50
C SER A 18 -13.52 5.69 1.25
N ILE A 19 -13.62 5.14 0.04
CA ILE A 19 -14.64 4.14 -0.30
C ILE A 19 -14.39 2.84 0.47
N ILE A 20 -13.13 2.38 0.55
CA ILE A 20 -12.77 1.19 1.35
C ILE A 20 -13.22 1.37 2.80
N LYS A 21 -12.87 2.48 3.43
CA LYS A 21 -13.23 2.78 4.83
C LYS A 21 -14.75 2.83 5.04
N ASN A 22 -15.48 3.43 4.10
CA ASN A 22 -16.95 3.48 4.17
C ASN A 22 -17.58 2.08 4.05
N ILE A 23 -17.08 1.23 3.16
CA ILE A 23 -17.56 -0.16 3.04
C ILE A 23 -17.30 -0.90 4.36
N LEU A 24 -16.11 -0.82 4.90
CA LEU A 24 -15.73 -1.50 6.14
C LEU A 24 -16.59 -1.06 7.33
N SER A 25 -16.88 0.24 7.44
CA SER A 25 -17.73 0.76 8.53
C SER A 25 -19.17 0.27 8.47
N GLY A 26 -19.63 -0.18 7.29
CA GLY A 26 -20.98 -0.76 7.10
C GLY A 26 -21.02 -2.28 7.34
N ILE A 27 -19.90 -2.95 7.55
CA ILE A 27 -19.84 -4.40 7.79
C ILE A 27 -19.75 -4.64 9.30
N CYS A 28 -20.84 -5.17 9.87
CA CYS A 28 -20.94 -5.47 11.29
C CYS A 28 -21.05 -6.97 11.61
N ASN A 29 -20.96 -7.83 10.61
CA ASN A 29 -21.02 -9.28 10.77
C ASN A 29 -19.64 -9.84 11.14
N GLU A 30 -19.50 -10.36 12.34
CA GLU A 30 -18.24 -10.94 12.86
C GLU A 30 -17.76 -12.19 12.10
N ARG A 31 -18.61 -12.79 11.26
CA ARG A 31 -18.26 -13.93 10.40
C ARG A 31 -17.63 -13.51 9.07
N VAL A 32 -17.62 -12.22 8.79
CA VAL A 32 -16.90 -11.66 7.62
C VAL A 32 -15.43 -11.55 7.95
N TYR A 33 -14.58 -12.05 7.05
CA TYR A 33 -13.13 -11.90 7.14
C TYR A 33 -12.56 -11.41 5.79
N PHE A 34 -11.39 -10.82 5.83
CA PHE A 34 -10.75 -10.19 4.69
C PHE A 34 -9.43 -10.87 4.35
N PRO A 35 -9.44 -11.87 3.46
CA PRO A 35 -8.21 -12.54 3.05
C PRO A 35 -7.30 -11.59 2.26
N ASN A 36 -5.99 -11.83 2.33
CA ASN A 36 -5.06 -11.23 1.38
C ASN A 36 -5.14 -11.98 0.05
N ILE A 37 -5.27 -11.24 -1.04
CA ILE A 37 -5.13 -11.76 -2.40
C ILE A 37 -3.74 -11.38 -2.89
N VAL A 38 -2.92 -12.38 -3.13
CA VAL A 38 -1.54 -12.19 -3.59
C VAL A 38 -1.37 -12.99 -4.88
N ASP A 39 -0.97 -12.28 -5.94
CA ASP A 39 -0.74 -12.94 -7.22
C ASP A 39 0.37 -14.00 -7.11
N PRO A 40 0.23 -15.17 -7.75
CA PRO A 40 1.23 -16.24 -7.70
C PRO A 40 2.63 -15.83 -8.15
N ASP A 41 2.75 -14.85 -9.06
CA ASP A 41 4.03 -14.35 -9.58
C ASP A 41 4.66 -13.29 -8.66
N THR A 42 4.03 -13.00 -7.50
CA THR A 42 4.64 -12.17 -6.47
C THR A 42 5.82 -12.90 -5.83
N SER A 43 6.99 -12.27 -5.83
CA SER A 43 8.19 -12.85 -5.25
C SER A 43 8.51 -12.30 -3.87
N PHE A 44 8.91 -13.20 -2.96
CA PHE A 44 9.39 -12.87 -1.62
C PHE A 44 10.80 -13.43 -1.46
N LEU A 45 11.80 -12.56 -1.26
CA LEU A 45 13.19 -13.02 -1.03
C LEU A 45 13.32 -13.76 0.30
N ASP A 46 12.56 -13.37 1.31
CA ASP A 46 12.40 -14.08 2.58
C ASP A 46 10.98 -13.93 3.12
N ARG A 47 10.10 -14.83 2.70
CA ARG A 47 8.68 -14.81 3.08
C ARG A 47 8.47 -14.85 4.59
N LYS A 48 9.34 -15.55 5.34
CA LYS A 48 9.20 -15.73 6.79
C LYS A 48 9.44 -14.44 7.57
N SER A 49 10.28 -13.55 7.07
CA SER A 49 10.55 -12.26 7.70
C SER A 49 9.53 -11.19 7.35
N CYS A 50 8.72 -11.40 6.31
CA CYS A 50 7.69 -10.43 5.90
C CYS A 50 6.42 -10.56 6.77
N ARG A 51 5.79 -9.43 7.03
CA ARG A 51 4.50 -9.34 7.72
C ARG A 51 3.48 -8.63 6.83
N MET A 52 2.25 -9.09 6.89
CA MET A 52 1.15 -8.53 6.12
C MET A 52 -0.11 -8.62 6.96
N GLY A 53 -0.84 -7.51 7.07
CA GLY A 53 -2.15 -7.47 7.71
C GLY A 53 -3.19 -8.22 6.89
N GLN A 54 -4.42 -7.78 6.92
CA GLN A 54 -5.55 -8.42 6.22
C GLN A 54 -6.05 -7.57 5.04
N GLY A 55 -6.77 -8.19 4.11
CA GLY A 55 -7.51 -7.52 3.05
C GLY A 55 -6.63 -6.85 2.00
N ASN A 56 -5.34 -7.15 1.95
CA ASN A 56 -4.43 -6.60 0.94
C ASN A 56 -4.63 -7.30 -0.41
N VAL A 57 -4.53 -6.52 -1.49
CA VAL A 57 -4.53 -7.02 -2.87
C VAL A 57 -3.18 -6.69 -3.49
N ILE A 58 -2.41 -7.71 -3.85
CA ILE A 58 -1.07 -7.60 -4.42
C ILE A 58 -1.08 -8.18 -5.83
N GLY A 59 -0.78 -7.35 -6.81
CA GLY A 59 -0.77 -7.73 -8.23
C GLY A 59 0.51 -8.43 -8.67
N GLU A 60 0.48 -8.88 -9.91
CA GLU A 60 1.53 -9.61 -10.61
C GLU A 60 2.89 -8.91 -10.55
N GLY A 61 3.98 -9.67 -10.52
CA GLY A 61 5.35 -9.16 -10.62
C GLY A 61 5.85 -8.35 -9.42
N CYS A 62 5.05 -8.21 -8.37
CA CYS A 62 5.47 -7.52 -7.17
C CYS A 62 6.60 -8.26 -6.45
N ARG A 63 7.54 -7.51 -5.85
CA ARG A 63 8.71 -8.08 -5.16
C ARG A 63 8.85 -7.53 -3.76
N PHE A 64 9.01 -8.44 -2.79
CA PHE A 64 9.19 -8.11 -1.39
C PHE A 64 10.57 -8.58 -0.93
N SER A 65 11.42 -7.63 -0.54
CA SER A 65 12.70 -7.91 0.11
C SER A 65 12.49 -8.35 1.57
N PRO A 66 13.54 -8.83 2.28
CA PRO A 66 13.40 -9.27 3.66
C PRO A 66 12.88 -8.17 4.59
N LYS A 67 12.15 -8.59 5.62
CA LYS A 67 11.65 -7.75 6.72
C LYS A 67 10.70 -6.64 6.29
N VAL A 68 9.99 -6.81 5.17
CA VAL A 68 8.91 -5.90 4.80
C VAL A 68 7.70 -6.15 5.71
N SER A 69 7.10 -5.06 6.20
CA SER A 69 5.87 -5.10 6.98
C SER A 69 4.85 -4.14 6.37
N ILE A 70 3.67 -4.64 6.03
CA ILE A 70 2.55 -3.83 5.54
C ILE A 70 1.31 -4.07 6.39
N GLY A 71 0.51 -3.03 6.58
CA GLY A 71 -0.75 -3.07 7.32
C GLY A 71 -1.89 -3.69 6.53
N ASP A 72 -3.09 -3.18 6.73
CA ASP A 72 -4.35 -3.72 6.20
C ASP A 72 -4.82 -2.96 4.95
N PHE A 73 -5.58 -3.66 4.11
CA PHE A 73 -6.33 -3.08 2.99
C PHE A 73 -5.49 -2.21 2.04
N ASN A 74 -4.25 -2.58 1.81
CA ASN A 74 -3.43 -1.95 0.79
C ASN A 74 -3.72 -2.58 -0.58
N ILE A 75 -3.69 -1.75 -1.62
CA ILE A 75 -3.76 -2.19 -3.01
C ILE A 75 -2.42 -1.88 -3.65
N VAL A 76 -1.71 -2.92 -4.04
CA VAL A 76 -0.43 -2.84 -4.73
C VAL A 76 -0.61 -3.40 -6.13
N VAL A 77 -0.57 -2.51 -7.11
CA VAL A 77 -0.70 -2.91 -8.51
C VAL A 77 0.65 -3.42 -9.02
N ASN A 78 0.67 -3.98 -10.22
CA ASN A 78 1.75 -4.76 -10.82
C ASN A 78 3.16 -4.16 -10.70
N ASP A 79 4.16 -5.02 -10.67
CA ASP A 79 5.60 -4.70 -10.78
C ASP A 79 6.15 -3.76 -9.70
N SER A 80 5.45 -3.62 -8.60
CA SER A 80 5.91 -2.79 -7.48
C SER A 80 6.97 -3.51 -6.65
N VAL A 81 7.96 -2.75 -6.14
CA VAL A 81 9.11 -3.30 -5.43
C VAL A 81 9.23 -2.70 -4.04
N PHE A 82 9.33 -3.57 -3.05
CA PHE A 82 9.56 -3.22 -1.65
C PHE A 82 11.00 -3.62 -1.27
N GLY A 83 11.82 -2.64 -0.97
CA GLY A 83 13.16 -2.81 -0.42
C GLY A 83 13.13 -3.42 0.97
N HIS A 84 14.29 -3.82 1.48
CA HIS A 84 14.39 -4.44 2.80
C HIS A 84 14.01 -3.46 3.93
N ASP A 85 13.47 -3.99 5.01
CA ASP A 85 13.06 -3.22 6.19
C ASP A 85 12.04 -2.10 5.90
N VAL A 86 11.26 -2.20 4.81
CA VAL A 86 10.16 -1.28 4.53
C VAL A 86 9.01 -1.52 5.49
N VAL A 87 8.50 -0.44 6.07
CA VAL A 87 7.29 -0.45 6.90
C VAL A 87 6.24 0.42 6.25
N MET A 88 5.10 -0.16 5.93
CA MET A 88 3.96 0.55 5.34
C MET A 88 2.70 0.31 6.17
N GLY A 89 1.97 1.36 6.45
CA GLY A 89 0.68 1.31 7.13
C GLY A 89 -0.43 0.72 6.28
N SER A 90 -1.64 1.18 6.50
CA SER A 90 -2.87 0.62 5.95
C SER A 90 -3.49 1.55 4.90
N TYR A 91 -4.36 0.97 4.06
CA TYR A 91 -5.16 1.73 3.08
C TYR A 91 -4.33 2.48 2.02
N ASN A 92 -3.12 2.06 1.74
CA ASN A 92 -2.30 2.67 0.70
C ASN A 92 -2.64 2.07 -0.67
N VAL A 93 -2.58 2.91 -1.70
CA VAL A 93 -2.73 2.52 -3.09
C VAL A 93 -1.43 2.80 -3.82
N LEU A 94 -0.80 1.76 -4.32
CA LEU A 94 0.41 1.83 -5.15
C LEU A 94 0.03 1.46 -6.58
N PHE A 95 0.09 2.42 -7.49
CA PHE A 95 -0.08 2.16 -8.92
C PHE A 95 1.14 1.41 -9.50
N PRO A 96 1.08 0.93 -10.76
CA PRO A 96 2.13 0.07 -11.30
C PRO A 96 3.54 0.65 -11.18
N GLU A 97 4.50 -0.24 -10.96
CA GLU A 97 5.94 0.04 -10.97
C GLU A 97 6.40 1.00 -9.85
N VAL A 98 5.68 1.09 -8.72
CA VAL A 98 6.13 1.85 -7.56
C VAL A 98 7.33 1.17 -6.89
N ARG A 99 8.34 1.95 -6.50
CA ARG A 99 9.55 1.46 -5.85
C ARG A 99 9.75 2.13 -4.50
N LEU A 100 9.67 1.35 -3.44
CA LEU A 100 10.03 1.76 -2.09
C LEU A 100 11.40 1.17 -1.77
N SER A 101 12.42 2.01 -1.66
CA SER A 101 13.78 1.55 -1.34
C SER A 101 13.90 1.09 0.13
N GLY A 102 15.05 0.55 0.51
CA GLY A 102 15.25 0.03 1.87
C GLY A 102 14.99 1.07 2.97
N TYR A 103 14.47 0.62 4.12
CA TYR A 103 14.15 1.45 5.30
C TYR A 103 13.12 2.55 5.08
N VAL A 104 12.39 2.55 3.97
CA VAL A 104 11.31 3.50 3.74
C VAL A 104 10.17 3.23 4.72
N LYS A 105 9.64 4.30 5.31
CA LYS A 105 8.46 4.25 6.19
C LYS A 105 7.30 4.97 5.52
N VAL A 106 6.15 4.34 5.49
CA VAL A 106 4.94 4.88 4.87
C VAL A 106 3.80 4.81 5.88
N GLY A 107 3.13 5.93 6.10
CA GLY A 107 1.91 5.98 6.91
C GLY A 107 0.70 5.39 6.20
N ASP A 108 -0.48 5.91 6.50
CA ASP A 108 -1.75 5.38 6.03
C ASP A 108 -2.36 6.21 4.90
N SER A 109 -3.21 5.56 4.09
CA SER A 109 -4.11 6.26 3.17
C SER A 109 -3.40 7.07 2.08
N ASN A 110 -2.22 6.64 1.66
CA ASN A 110 -1.44 7.31 0.64
C ASN A 110 -1.77 6.78 -0.77
N LEU A 111 -1.50 7.62 -1.77
CA LEU A 111 -1.61 7.25 -3.18
C LEU A 111 -0.28 7.52 -3.88
N PHE A 112 0.30 6.47 -4.45
CA PHE A 112 1.54 6.53 -5.24
C PHE A 112 1.19 6.35 -6.71
N GLY A 113 1.46 7.36 -7.51
CA GLY A 113 1.27 7.31 -8.97
C GLY A 113 2.23 6.33 -9.64
N VAL A 114 1.92 5.98 -10.88
CA VAL A 114 2.73 5.05 -11.70
C VAL A 114 4.20 5.47 -11.71
N ARG A 115 5.12 4.51 -11.54
CA ARG A 115 6.58 4.72 -11.56
C ARG A 115 7.10 5.70 -10.51
N THR A 116 6.41 5.82 -9.38
CA THR A 116 6.91 6.61 -8.26
C THR A 116 8.03 5.86 -7.56
N ALA A 117 9.09 6.58 -7.18
CA ALA A 117 10.17 6.01 -6.38
C ALA A 117 10.38 6.82 -5.09
N ILE A 118 10.55 6.12 -3.98
CA ILE A 118 10.95 6.69 -2.70
C ILE A 118 12.36 6.18 -2.38
N LEU A 119 13.31 7.10 -2.23
CA LEU A 119 14.69 6.72 -1.96
C LEU A 119 14.86 6.21 -0.52
N GLN A 120 15.96 5.50 -0.31
CA GLN A 120 16.25 4.79 0.92
C GLN A 120 16.21 5.69 2.16
N GLY A 121 15.54 5.21 3.21
CA GLY A 121 15.51 5.84 4.53
C GLY A 121 14.53 7.00 4.69
N PHE A 122 13.87 7.45 3.61
CA PHE A 122 12.88 8.52 3.71
C PHE A 122 11.51 8.01 4.17
N SER A 123 10.72 8.95 4.68
CA SER A 123 9.40 8.67 5.21
C SER A 123 8.32 9.38 4.40
N VAL A 124 7.20 8.72 4.24
CA VAL A 124 5.96 9.29 3.70
C VAL A 124 4.92 9.27 4.82
N GLY A 125 4.39 10.42 5.15
CA GLY A 125 3.33 10.54 6.16
C GLY A 125 2.03 9.86 5.73
N SER A 126 0.91 10.33 6.25
CA SER A 126 -0.42 9.82 5.92
C SER A 126 -1.18 10.77 5.02
N ASN A 127 -2.11 10.23 4.21
CA ASN A 127 -2.93 11.01 3.25
C ASN A 127 -2.09 11.79 2.22
N VAL A 128 -0.90 11.30 1.89
CA VAL A 128 0.00 11.90 0.90
C VAL A 128 -0.38 11.38 -0.50
N ARG A 129 -0.27 12.26 -1.49
CA ARG A 129 -0.38 11.87 -2.91
C ARG A 129 0.94 12.17 -3.61
N ILE A 130 1.49 11.18 -4.28
CA ILE A 130 2.72 11.34 -5.06
C ILE A 130 2.37 11.12 -6.53
N ALA A 131 2.59 12.15 -7.34
CA ALA A 131 2.25 12.13 -8.76
C ALA A 131 3.12 11.12 -9.53
N SER A 132 2.57 10.56 -10.61
CA SER A 132 3.28 9.58 -11.45
C SER A 132 4.65 10.08 -11.91
N GLY A 133 5.63 9.18 -11.97
CA GLY A 133 7.01 9.47 -12.37
C GLY A 133 7.81 10.31 -11.38
N SER A 134 7.29 10.55 -10.18
CA SER A 134 8.00 11.35 -9.17
C SER A 134 9.02 10.53 -8.40
N ILE A 135 10.12 11.18 -8.02
CA ILE A 135 11.17 10.59 -7.17
C ILE A 135 11.29 11.40 -5.89
N LEU A 136 10.89 10.80 -4.77
CA LEU A 136 10.95 11.43 -3.45
C LEU A 136 12.35 11.25 -2.85
N MET A 137 13.02 12.37 -2.55
CA MET A 137 14.37 12.45 -2.00
C MET A 137 14.41 13.23 -0.67
N ASN A 138 13.26 13.37 -0.01
CA ASN A 138 13.07 13.98 1.30
C ASN A 138 11.80 13.42 1.91
N ASP A 139 11.58 13.59 3.20
CA ASP A 139 10.35 13.18 3.85
C ASP A 139 9.14 13.92 3.30
N ALA A 140 8.04 13.20 3.15
CA ALA A 140 6.76 13.76 2.73
C ALA A 140 5.82 13.91 3.94
N GLN A 141 5.33 15.12 4.15
CA GLN A 141 4.43 15.49 5.25
C GLN A 141 2.99 15.06 4.96
N ASP A 142 2.24 14.79 6.01
CA ASP A 142 0.83 14.39 5.96
C ASP A 142 -0.04 15.34 5.13
N GLY A 143 -0.93 14.77 4.32
CA GLY A 143 -1.97 15.52 3.64
C GLY A 143 -1.54 16.29 2.38
N PHE A 144 -0.27 16.23 2.00
CA PHE A 144 0.22 17.00 0.86
C PHE A 144 0.38 16.19 -0.44
N VAL A 145 0.44 16.95 -1.53
CA VAL A 145 0.75 16.42 -2.86
C VAL A 145 2.22 16.71 -3.19
N TYR A 146 2.91 15.69 -3.74
CA TYR A 146 4.30 15.80 -4.18
C TYR A 146 4.41 15.45 -5.67
N ARG A 147 5.24 16.18 -6.41
CA ARG A 147 5.43 15.96 -7.85
C ARG A 147 6.87 16.30 -8.28
N GLY A 148 7.36 15.56 -9.26
CA GLY A 148 8.60 15.82 -9.99
C GLY A 148 9.78 14.94 -9.58
N ASN A 149 10.94 15.21 -10.17
CA ASN A 149 12.23 14.58 -9.87
C ASN A 149 13.32 15.67 -9.73
N PRO A 150 13.78 15.99 -8.51
CA PRO A 150 13.27 15.52 -7.23
C PRO A 150 11.84 16.00 -6.96
N ALA A 151 11.05 15.18 -6.26
CA ALA A 151 9.67 15.52 -5.92
C ALA A 151 9.62 16.71 -4.94
N ARG A 152 8.75 17.67 -5.24
CA ARG A 152 8.53 18.86 -4.43
C ARG A 152 7.08 18.90 -3.98
N LYS A 153 6.87 19.43 -2.77
CA LYS A 153 5.56 19.73 -2.23
C LYS A 153 4.85 20.74 -3.12
N MET A 154 3.62 20.39 -3.51
CA MET A 154 2.79 21.29 -4.32
C MET A 154 2.03 22.25 -3.39
N ALA A 155 1.98 23.53 -3.76
CA ALA A 155 1.00 24.45 -3.20
C ALA A 155 -0.39 24.04 -3.72
N LEU A 156 -1.35 23.88 -2.83
CA LEU A 156 -2.76 23.65 -3.15
C LEU A 156 -3.46 25.00 -3.31
#